data_7a28e7424e13eaca476c89c9ce890bcd
#
_entry.id   7a28e7424e13eaca476c89c9ce890bcd
#
_cell.length_a   1.000
_cell.length_b   1.000
_cell.length_c   1.000
_cell.angle_alpha   90.00
_cell.angle_beta   90.00
_cell.angle_gamma   90.00
#
_symmetry.space_group_name_H-M   'P 1'
#
loop_
_entity.id
_entity.type
_entity.pdbx_description
1 polymer ?
#
loop_
_entity_poly.entity_id
_entity_poly.type
_entity_poly.pdbx_seq_one_letter_code
_entity_poly.pdbx_strand_id
1 'polypeptide(L)'
;MAIVHGCARMIFSISVKRLSSFSLISPIHRLFSSTSHSIFPNATPHFHSQSPNPLPDQSHVDHRTVHETLSCYSEDWKRAFEFFNWVETACHFTHTTDTFNKMLDILGKYFEFDLSWDLVRRMKNNPYSMPNHATFRIMFKRYITAHLVNEAIATFDRLGEFNLKDDISFCNLVDALCEYKHVIEAHELCFSGRSKDLGFNVNDTKIHNMILRGWFKMGWWSKCREFWEEMDKKGIKKDLHSYSIYMDIMCKSGKPWKAVKLYKEMKKKGMKLDVVAYNTVIRAIGVSDGAEFGVGVFREMRDLGCEPNVVTYNTVIKLLLGNGRVRQAYSVLDQMLKNDCAPDVITYHCFFGSLEKPREILKLFDLMIRNGVQPRMDTYVMLMRKFGRWGFLRLVFMVWKKMEELGSSPNEFAYNALIDALIEKGLLDMARKYDEEMLAKGISSKPREELGTKLGQGEPHT
;
A
#
# COMPACT_ATOMS: atom_id res chain seq x y z
N MET A 1 -2.16 39.84 5.92
CA MET A 1 -2.83 38.99 6.97
C MET A 1 -4.33 38.81 6.76
N ALA A 2 -4.96 39.31 5.71
CA ALA A 2 -6.40 39.20 5.48
C ALA A 2 -6.82 38.10 4.48
N ILE A 3 -5.88 37.46 3.80
CA ILE A 3 -6.18 36.45 2.75
C ILE A 3 -6.22 35.01 3.30
N VAL A 4 -5.61 34.76 4.46
CA VAL A 4 -5.54 33.40 5.07
C VAL A 4 -6.80 33.03 5.85
N HIS A 5 -7.61 34.00 6.27
CA HIS A 5 -8.87 33.76 7.01
C HIS A 5 -10.08 33.48 6.09
N GLY A 6 -9.98 33.78 4.80
CA GLY A 6 -11.07 33.52 3.84
C GLY A 6 -11.18 32.04 3.42
N CYS A 7 -10.06 31.34 3.28
CA CYS A 7 -10.07 29.95 2.82
C CYS A 7 -10.56 28.96 3.89
N ALA A 8 -10.30 29.22 5.17
CA ALA A 8 -10.75 28.33 6.25
C ALA A 8 -12.27 28.32 6.44
N ARG A 9 -12.93 29.48 6.21
CA ARG A 9 -14.39 29.57 6.29
C ARG A 9 -15.11 28.96 5.08
N MET A 10 -14.46 28.95 3.93
CA MET A 10 -15.05 28.35 2.71
C MET A 10 -15.04 26.82 2.75
N ILE A 11 -13.99 26.20 3.35
CA ILE A 11 -13.89 24.75 3.51
C ILE A 11 -14.89 24.23 4.56
N PHE A 12 -15.15 24.98 5.63
CA PHE A 12 -16.16 24.62 6.64
C PHE A 12 -17.60 24.73 6.10
N SER A 13 -17.88 25.71 5.22
CA SER A 13 -19.19 25.88 4.61
C SER A 13 -19.54 24.81 3.58
N ILE A 14 -18.54 24.25 2.89
CA ILE A 14 -18.73 23.16 1.91
C ILE A 14 -18.96 21.82 2.60
N SER A 15 -18.31 21.58 3.74
CA SER A 15 -18.48 20.33 4.49
C SER A 15 -19.85 20.19 5.14
N VAL A 16 -20.39 21.29 5.71
CA VAL A 16 -21.72 21.30 6.36
C VAL A 16 -22.86 21.25 5.34
N LYS A 17 -22.70 21.85 4.15
CA LYS A 17 -23.73 21.76 3.10
C LYS A 17 -23.79 20.41 2.38
N ARG A 18 -22.73 19.58 2.44
CA ARG A 18 -22.77 18.22 1.91
C ARG A 18 -23.46 17.22 2.82
N LEU A 19 -23.58 17.49 4.12
CA LEU A 19 -24.26 16.61 5.06
C LEU A 19 -25.80 16.75 5.03
N SER A 20 -26.34 17.84 4.46
CA SER A 20 -27.79 18.04 4.35
C SER A 20 -28.40 17.63 3.00
N SER A 21 -27.61 17.21 2.01
CA SER A 21 -28.06 16.78 0.69
C SER A 21 -27.97 15.26 0.42
N PHE A 22 -27.59 14.46 1.40
CA PHE A 22 -27.50 13.01 1.28
C PHE A 22 -28.81 12.25 1.58
N SER A 23 -29.94 12.94 1.74
CA SER A 23 -31.27 12.30 1.82
C SER A 23 -31.88 11.93 0.46
N LEU A 24 -31.13 12.08 -0.65
CA LEU A 24 -31.63 11.81 -2.02
C LEU A 24 -30.90 10.65 -2.76
N ILE A 25 -30.14 9.82 -2.08
CA ILE A 25 -29.51 8.62 -2.70
C ILE A 25 -30.30 7.34 -2.41
N SER A 26 -31.56 7.47 -2.00
CA SER A 26 -32.45 6.34 -1.78
C SER A 26 -33.10 5.72 -3.05
N PRO A 27 -33.06 6.27 -4.30
CA PRO A 27 -33.67 5.59 -5.42
C PRO A 27 -32.76 4.62 -6.21
N ILE A 28 -31.45 4.65 -6.03
CA ILE A 28 -30.56 3.75 -6.81
C ILE A 28 -30.54 2.33 -6.24
N HIS A 29 -30.80 2.16 -4.95
CA HIS A 29 -30.94 0.85 -4.32
C HIS A 29 -32.19 0.06 -4.72
N ARG A 30 -33.20 0.72 -5.33
CA ARG A 30 -34.45 0.07 -5.76
C ARG A 30 -34.44 -0.41 -7.22
N LEU A 31 -33.42 -0.09 -7.99
CA LEU A 31 -33.31 -0.55 -9.39
C LEU A 31 -32.56 -1.88 -9.55
N PHE A 32 -31.94 -2.38 -8.49
CA PHE A 32 -31.23 -3.68 -8.50
C PHE A 32 -31.83 -4.76 -7.59
N SER A 33 -32.94 -4.49 -6.89
CA SER A 33 -33.53 -5.44 -5.95
C SER A 33 -34.83 -6.13 -6.41
N SER A 34 -35.11 -6.13 -7.70
CA SER A 34 -36.28 -6.84 -8.23
C SER A 34 -35.92 -7.72 -9.43
N THR A 35 -35.16 -8.77 -9.20
CA THR A 35 -35.23 -10.03 -9.95
C THR A 35 -34.54 -11.15 -9.17
N SER A 36 -35.09 -11.51 -8.03
CA SER A 36 -34.85 -12.84 -7.48
C SER A 36 -35.79 -13.84 -8.13
N HIS A 37 -35.44 -14.29 -9.32
CA HIS A 37 -35.95 -15.54 -9.85
C HIS A 37 -34.79 -16.46 -10.13
N SER A 38 -34.80 -17.58 -9.41
CA SER A 38 -34.01 -18.78 -9.61
C SER A 38 -33.92 -19.14 -11.09
N ILE A 39 -32.77 -18.80 -11.71
CA ILE A 39 -32.37 -19.32 -13.01
C ILE A 39 -30.98 -19.93 -12.82
N PHE A 40 -30.97 -21.16 -12.30
CA PHE A 40 -29.88 -22.08 -12.56
C PHE A 40 -30.46 -23.31 -13.28
N PRO A 41 -30.31 -23.40 -14.59
CA PRO A 41 -30.38 -24.70 -15.24
C PRO A 41 -29.13 -25.49 -14.85
N ASN A 42 -29.30 -26.78 -14.56
CA ASN A 42 -28.23 -27.76 -14.49
C ASN A 42 -27.49 -27.81 -15.83
N ALA A 43 -26.46 -27.00 -15.97
CA ALA A 43 -25.52 -27.04 -17.07
C ALA A 43 -24.11 -27.19 -16.48
N THR A 44 -23.50 -28.32 -16.73
CA THR A 44 -22.05 -28.50 -16.58
C THR A 44 -21.35 -27.33 -17.27
N PRO A 45 -20.49 -26.55 -16.57
CA PRO A 45 -19.81 -25.45 -17.21
C PRO A 45 -18.82 -25.99 -18.24
N HIS A 46 -19.12 -25.80 -19.50
CA HIS A 46 -18.13 -25.94 -20.57
C HIS A 46 -17.18 -24.75 -20.48
N PHE A 47 -15.99 -24.97 -19.93
CA PHE A 47 -14.91 -24.03 -19.98
C PHE A 47 -14.47 -23.82 -21.43
N HIS A 48 -14.81 -22.67 -22.02
CA HIS A 48 -14.25 -22.29 -23.33
C HIS A 48 -12.75 -22.05 -23.23
N SER A 49 -11.99 -22.80 -23.99
CA SER A 49 -10.55 -22.83 -24.13
C SER A 49 -9.97 -21.53 -24.69
N GLN A 50 -9.71 -20.53 -23.83
CA GLN A 50 -8.74 -19.46 -24.10
C GLN A 50 -8.28 -18.85 -22.75
N SER A 51 -7.58 -19.65 -21.91
CA SER A 51 -6.86 -19.13 -20.74
C SER A 51 -5.38 -19.49 -20.88
N PRO A 52 -4.46 -18.58 -20.53
CA PRO A 52 -3.03 -18.87 -20.58
C PRO A 52 -2.52 -19.86 -19.52
N ASN A 53 -3.38 -20.29 -18.58
CA ASN A 53 -3.04 -21.35 -17.63
C ASN A 53 -4.11 -22.45 -17.67
N PRO A 54 -3.74 -23.72 -17.99
CA PRO A 54 -4.65 -24.85 -17.88
C PRO A 54 -5.09 -25.05 -16.43
N LEU A 55 -6.36 -25.43 -16.24
CA LEU A 55 -6.87 -25.87 -14.93
C LEU A 55 -6.01 -27.00 -14.39
N PRO A 56 -5.72 -27.04 -13.07
CA PRO A 56 -4.98 -28.14 -12.46
C PRO A 56 -5.69 -29.46 -12.70
N ASP A 57 -4.92 -30.52 -12.96
CA ASP A 57 -5.42 -31.87 -13.12
C ASP A 57 -6.23 -32.28 -11.86
N GLN A 58 -7.39 -32.87 -12.04
CA GLN A 58 -8.34 -33.22 -10.96
C GLN A 58 -7.73 -34.12 -9.87
N SER A 59 -6.59 -34.75 -10.15
CA SER A 59 -5.97 -35.76 -9.28
C SER A 59 -5.09 -35.17 -8.14
N HIS A 60 -4.75 -33.85 -8.16
CA HIS A 60 -3.82 -33.23 -7.23
C HIS A 60 -4.17 -31.76 -6.87
N VAL A 61 -5.37 -31.51 -6.37
CA VAL A 61 -5.75 -30.17 -5.88
C VAL A 61 -5.45 -30.09 -4.37
N ASP A 62 -4.33 -29.48 -4.03
CA ASP A 62 -3.97 -29.16 -2.64
C ASP A 62 -4.30 -27.71 -2.27
N HIS A 63 -4.21 -27.39 -0.98
CA HIS A 63 -4.50 -26.04 -0.45
C HIS A 63 -3.63 -24.96 -1.06
N ARG A 64 -2.39 -25.28 -1.38
CA ARG A 64 -1.42 -24.35 -1.97
C ARG A 64 -1.82 -24.02 -3.41
N THR A 65 -2.12 -25.04 -4.21
CA THR A 65 -2.56 -24.88 -5.59
C THR A 65 -3.85 -24.04 -5.68
N VAL A 66 -4.84 -24.29 -4.80
CA VAL A 66 -6.07 -23.49 -4.75
C VAL A 66 -5.76 -22.03 -4.42
N HIS A 67 -4.92 -21.79 -3.43
CA HIS A 67 -4.56 -20.42 -3.03
C HIS A 67 -3.77 -19.67 -4.12
N GLU A 68 -2.83 -20.34 -4.79
CA GLU A 68 -2.05 -19.77 -5.89
C GLU A 68 -2.96 -19.46 -7.10
N THR A 69 -3.88 -20.36 -7.46
CA THR A 69 -4.83 -20.16 -8.56
C THR A 69 -5.81 -19.00 -8.27
N LEU A 70 -6.37 -18.92 -7.05
CA LEU A 70 -7.17 -17.76 -6.62
C LEU A 70 -6.37 -16.46 -6.67
N SER A 71 -5.07 -16.53 -6.40
CA SER A 71 -4.20 -15.34 -6.50
C SER A 71 -3.99 -14.92 -7.96
N CYS A 72 -3.90 -15.85 -8.90
CA CYS A 72 -3.85 -15.55 -10.34
C CYS A 72 -5.15 -14.91 -10.85
N TYR A 73 -6.30 -15.31 -10.30
CA TYR A 73 -7.61 -14.75 -10.66
C TYR A 73 -8.01 -13.53 -9.81
N SER A 74 -7.09 -12.92 -9.05
CA SER A 74 -7.38 -11.78 -8.17
C SER A 74 -7.95 -10.54 -8.88
N GLU A 75 -7.75 -10.45 -10.21
CA GLU A 75 -8.26 -9.35 -11.05
C GLU A 75 -9.57 -9.71 -11.79
N ASP A 76 -10.08 -10.94 -11.63
CA ASP A 76 -11.33 -11.41 -12.22
C ASP A 76 -12.12 -12.21 -11.18
N TRP A 77 -12.97 -11.51 -10.41
CA TRP A 77 -13.71 -12.14 -9.32
C TRP A 77 -14.68 -13.22 -9.79
N LYS A 78 -15.23 -13.11 -11.01
CA LYS A 78 -16.18 -14.12 -11.55
C LYS A 78 -15.46 -15.45 -11.77
N ARG A 79 -14.33 -15.42 -12.46
CA ARG A 79 -13.48 -16.61 -12.63
C ARG A 79 -12.97 -17.16 -11.31
N ALA A 80 -12.56 -16.29 -10.39
CA ALA A 80 -12.13 -16.71 -9.06
C ALA A 80 -13.26 -17.43 -8.33
N PHE A 81 -14.50 -16.91 -8.39
CA PHE A 81 -15.65 -17.49 -7.72
C PHE A 81 -16.16 -18.78 -8.39
N GLU A 82 -16.13 -18.83 -9.72
CA GLU A 82 -16.40 -20.07 -10.48
C GLU A 82 -15.40 -21.17 -10.13
N PHE A 83 -14.10 -20.85 -10.13
CA PHE A 83 -13.05 -21.78 -9.72
C PHE A 83 -13.21 -22.21 -8.25
N PHE A 84 -13.50 -21.30 -7.34
CA PHE A 84 -13.73 -21.59 -5.94
C PHE A 84 -14.86 -22.63 -5.74
N ASN A 85 -15.99 -22.46 -6.42
CA ASN A 85 -17.11 -23.39 -6.35
C ASN A 85 -16.81 -24.70 -7.12
N TRP A 86 -16.09 -24.63 -8.23
CA TRP A 86 -15.72 -25.82 -9.02
C TRP A 86 -14.81 -26.79 -8.23
N VAL A 87 -13.78 -26.29 -7.53
CA VAL A 87 -12.92 -27.18 -6.73
C VAL A 87 -13.69 -27.88 -5.60
N GLU A 88 -14.68 -27.21 -5.01
CA GLU A 88 -15.54 -27.82 -3.99
C GLU A 88 -16.44 -28.91 -4.57
N THR A 89 -17.06 -28.66 -5.71
CA THR A 89 -18.06 -29.58 -6.29
C THR A 89 -17.43 -30.70 -7.15
N ALA A 90 -16.45 -30.37 -7.99
CA ALA A 90 -15.85 -31.32 -8.93
C ALA A 90 -14.65 -32.09 -8.36
N CYS A 91 -13.87 -31.44 -7.47
CA CYS A 91 -12.67 -32.05 -6.87
C CYS A 91 -12.92 -32.52 -5.43
N HIS A 92 -14.12 -32.34 -4.88
CA HIS A 92 -14.47 -32.62 -3.48
C HIS A 92 -13.50 -31.97 -2.47
N PHE A 93 -12.97 -30.81 -2.84
CA PHE A 93 -12.00 -30.07 -2.03
C PHE A 93 -12.72 -29.37 -0.85
N THR A 94 -12.17 -29.53 0.35
CA THR A 94 -12.71 -28.85 1.54
C THR A 94 -11.95 -27.53 1.74
N HIS A 95 -12.65 -26.42 1.55
CA HIS A 95 -12.07 -25.09 1.77
C HIS A 95 -11.74 -24.85 3.23
N THR A 96 -10.57 -24.31 3.48
CA THR A 96 -10.13 -23.83 4.81
C THR A 96 -10.50 -22.37 5.01
N THR A 97 -10.38 -21.88 6.25
CA THR A 97 -10.55 -20.46 6.58
C THR A 97 -9.69 -19.56 5.68
N ASP A 98 -8.46 -19.97 5.32
CA ASP A 98 -7.55 -19.17 4.48
C ASP A 98 -8.02 -19.06 3.04
N THR A 99 -8.54 -20.13 2.44
CA THR A 99 -9.09 -20.09 1.08
C THR A 99 -10.38 -19.27 1.01
N PHE A 100 -11.25 -19.36 2.03
CA PHE A 100 -12.40 -18.46 2.17
C PHE A 100 -11.98 -17.01 2.32
N ASN A 101 -11.01 -16.71 3.20
CA ASN A 101 -10.49 -15.36 3.41
C ASN A 101 -9.90 -14.78 2.12
N LYS A 102 -9.22 -15.61 1.32
CA LYS A 102 -8.71 -15.19 0.02
C LYS A 102 -9.84 -14.82 -0.94
N MET A 103 -10.89 -15.63 -1.01
CA MET A 103 -12.06 -15.35 -1.85
C MET A 103 -12.81 -14.10 -1.38
N LEU A 104 -12.98 -13.91 -0.05
CA LEU A 104 -13.58 -12.72 0.54
C LEU A 104 -12.78 -11.44 0.20
N ASP A 105 -11.45 -11.52 0.20
CA ASP A 105 -10.61 -10.38 -0.19
C ASP A 105 -10.79 -10.02 -1.68
N ILE A 106 -10.96 -11.03 -2.56
CA ILE A 106 -11.25 -10.82 -3.99
C ILE A 106 -12.64 -10.22 -4.17
N LEU A 107 -13.71 -10.83 -3.62
CA LEU A 107 -15.06 -10.32 -3.75
C LEU A 107 -15.21 -8.89 -3.22
N GLY A 108 -14.63 -8.62 -2.05
CA GLY A 108 -14.66 -7.29 -1.45
C GLY A 108 -13.89 -6.22 -2.26
N LYS A 109 -12.90 -6.60 -3.07
CA LYS A 109 -12.22 -5.71 -4.00
C LYS A 109 -13.17 -5.20 -5.10
N TYR A 110 -14.15 -6.00 -5.49
CA TYR A 110 -15.13 -5.70 -6.52
C TYR A 110 -16.49 -5.30 -5.95
N PHE A 111 -16.56 -5.05 -4.63
CA PHE A 111 -17.77 -4.61 -3.91
C PHE A 111 -18.91 -5.63 -3.87
N GLU A 112 -18.62 -6.91 -4.11
CA GLU A 112 -19.58 -8.02 -4.07
C GLU A 112 -19.84 -8.45 -2.61
N PHE A 113 -20.40 -7.54 -1.81
CA PHE A 113 -20.57 -7.74 -0.37
C PHE A 113 -21.66 -8.75 -0.01
N ASP A 114 -22.71 -8.89 -0.82
CA ASP A 114 -23.76 -9.87 -0.60
C ASP A 114 -23.18 -11.29 -0.72
N LEU A 115 -22.40 -11.55 -1.77
CA LEU A 115 -21.67 -12.81 -1.95
C LEU A 115 -20.65 -13.04 -0.82
N SER A 116 -20.00 -11.99 -0.35
CA SER A 116 -19.07 -12.07 0.78
C SER A 116 -19.80 -12.54 2.05
N TRP A 117 -20.99 -12.01 2.35
CA TRP A 117 -21.78 -12.47 3.47
C TRP A 117 -22.32 -13.89 3.29
N ASP A 118 -22.64 -14.31 2.06
CA ASP A 118 -23.00 -15.70 1.78
C ASP A 118 -21.84 -16.66 2.09
N LEU A 119 -20.61 -16.28 1.73
CA LEU A 119 -19.44 -17.05 2.09
C LEU A 119 -19.21 -17.11 3.61
N VAL A 120 -19.36 -15.99 4.33
CA VAL A 120 -19.26 -15.97 5.80
C VAL A 120 -20.31 -16.89 6.44
N ARG A 121 -21.54 -16.95 5.91
CA ARG A 121 -22.59 -17.89 6.36
C ARG A 121 -22.18 -19.34 6.07
N ARG A 122 -21.62 -19.62 4.89
CA ARG A 122 -21.09 -20.97 4.55
C ARG A 122 -19.97 -21.38 5.52
N MET A 123 -19.04 -20.47 5.83
CA MET A 123 -17.97 -20.70 6.81
C MET A 123 -18.55 -21.09 8.19
N LYS A 124 -19.57 -20.37 8.68
CA LYS A 124 -20.18 -20.61 9.99
C LYS A 124 -20.74 -22.04 10.11
N ASN A 125 -21.22 -22.60 9.01
CA ASN A 125 -21.84 -23.94 8.96
C ASN A 125 -20.82 -25.06 8.68
N ASN A 126 -19.53 -24.73 8.47
CA ASN A 126 -18.49 -25.70 8.15
C ASN A 126 -17.44 -25.76 9.29
N PRO A 127 -17.26 -26.91 9.95
CA PRO A 127 -16.37 -27.06 11.09
C PRO A 127 -14.87 -26.84 10.73
N TYR A 128 -14.52 -26.98 9.45
CA TYR A 128 -13.14 -26.83 8.96
C TYR A 128 -12.78 -25.39 8.56
N SER A 129 -13.74 -24.47 8.54
CA SER A 129 -13.54 -23.11 8.01
C SER A 129 -14.29 -22.02 8.79
N MET A 130 -14.25 -22.08 10.12
CA MET A 130 -14.92 -21.09 10.96
C MET A 130 -14.40 -19.67 10.72
N PRO A 131 -15.28 -18.65 10.63
CA PRO A 131 -14.86 -17.25 10.57
C PRO A 131 -14.02 -16.88 11.79
N ASN A 132 -12.97 -16.09 11.57
CA ASN A 132 -12.05 -15.63 12.61
C ASN A 132 -11.81 -14.12 12.51
N HIS A 133 -10.95 -13.56 13.38
CA HIS A 133 -10.59 -12.14 13.35
C HIS A 133 -10.01 -11.68 12.01
N ALA A 134 -9.28 -12.57 11.29
CA ALA A 134 -8.74 -12.24 9.97
C ALA A 134 -9.84 -12.10 8.92
N THR A 135 -10.88 -12.94 8.99
CA THR A 135 -12.07 -12.86 8.12
C THR A 135 -12.72 -11.48 8.21
N PHE A 136 -13.01 -11.02 9.43
CA PHE A 136 -13.67 -9.73 9.62
C PHE A 136 -12.74 -8.53 9.42
N ARG A 137 -11.44 -8.69 9.68
CA ARG A 137 -10.45 -7.67 9.30
C ARG A 137 -10.44 -7.42 7.78
N ILE A 138 -10.60 -8.46 6.97
CA ILE A 138 -10.74 -8.33 5.51
C ILE A 138 -12.03 -7.59 5.17
N MET A 139 -13.17 -7.97 5.79
CA MET A 139 -14.45 -7.31 5.57
C MET A 139 -14.39 -5.82 5.93
N PHE A 140 -13.84 -5.45 7.10
CA PHE A 140 -13.64 -4.04 7.50
C PHE A 140 -12.80 -3.30 6.47
N LYS A 141 -11.64 -3.85 6.09
CA LYS A 141 -10.78 -3.26 5.07
C LYS A 141 -11.54 -2.99 3.78
N ARG A 142 -12.33 -3.95 3.30
CA ARG A 142 -13.03 -3.83 2.02
C ARG A 142 -14.18 -2.84 2.07
N TYR A 143 -14.98 -2.84 3.14
CA TYR A 143 -16.01 -1.82 3.34
C TYR A 143 -15.42 -0.41 3.41
N ILE A 144 -14.35 -0.23 4.18
CA ILE A 144 -13.73 1.08 4.37
C ILE A 144 -13.04 1.56 3.09
N THR A 145 -12.41 0.68 2.30
CA THR A 145 -11.87 1.05 0.97
C THR A 145 -12.97 1.44 -0.03
N ALA A 146 -14.18 0.93 0.15
CA ALA A 146 -15.37 1.32 -0.62
C ALA A 146 -16.07 2.58 -0.05
N HIS A 147 -15.50 3.22 0.99
CA HIS A 147 -16.10 4.34 1.73
C HIS A 147 -17.44 4.03 2.42
N LEU A 148 -17.72 2.75 2.66
CA LEU A 148 -18.91 2.25 3.34
C LEU A 148 -18.62 2.08 4.86
N VAL A 149 -18.36 3.19 5.54
CA VAL A 149 -17.95 3.20 6.96
C VAL A 149 -19.07 2.68 7.87
N ASN A 150 -20.31 3.04 7.59
CA ASN A 150 -21.46 2.61 8.40
C ASN A 150 -21.64 1.10 8.32
N GLU A 151 -21.43 0.51 7.17
CA GLU A 151 -21.51 -0.95 6.94
C GLU A 151 -20.36 -1.68 7.67
N ALA A 152 -19.17 -1.08 7.71
CA ALA A 152 -18.07 -1.63 8.51
C ALA A 152 -18.40 -1.63 10.00
N ILE A 153 -18.99 -0.54 10.53
CA ILE A 153 -19.44 -0.44 11.92
C ILE A 153 -20.59 -1.43 12.20
N ALA A 154 -21.58 -1.51 11.30
CA ALA A 154 -22.68 -2.48 11.41
C ALA A 154 -22.17 -3.92 11.38
N THR A 155 -21.14 -4.21 10.57
CA THR A 155 -20.46 -5.50 10.56
C THR A 155 -19.85 -5.83 11.91
N PHE A 156 -19.18 -4.85 12.56
CA PHE A 156 -18.61 -5.01 13.89
C PHE A 156 -19.73 -5.30 14.93
N ASP A 157 -20.89 -4.64 14.84
CA ASP A 157 -22.00 -4.90 15.76
C ASP A 157 -22.54 -6.32 15.63
N ARG A 158 -22.48 -6.91 14.43
CA ARG A 158 -22.89 -8.30 14.16
C ARG A 158 -21.89 -9.35 14.62
N LEU A 159 -20.67 -8.99 15.02
CA LEU A 159 -19.65 -9.95 15.46
C LEU A 159 -20.05 -10.77 16.70
N GLY A 160 -21.03 -10.28 17.47
CA GLY A 160 -21.64 -11.07 18.56
C GLY A 160 -22.23 -12.40 18.09
N GLU A 161 -22.74 -12.49 16.84
CA GLU A 161 -23.26 -13.72 16.23
C GLU A 161 -22.18 -14.81 16.03
N PHE A 162 -20.91 -14.41 16.09
CA PHE A 162 -19.73 -15.26 15.84
C PHE A 162 -18.82 -15.39 17.08
N ASN A 163 -19.20 -14.81 18.23
CA ASN A 163 -18.39 -14.71 19.44
C ASN A 163 -17.03 -14.02 19.21
N LEU A 164 -16.98 -13.06 18.27
CA LEU A 164 -15.78 -12.31 17.87
C LEU A 164 -15.89 -10.79 18.16
N LYS A 165 -16.90 -10.36 18.93
CA LYS A 165 -17.07 -8.96 19.35
C LYS A 165 -16.21 -8.69 20.58
N ASP A 166 -14.92 -8.46 20.37
CA ASP A 166 -13.90 -8.32 21.38
C ASP A 166 -12.94 -7.16 21.07
N ASP A 167 -11.96 -6.92 21.96
CA ASP A 167 -10.95 -5.87 21.81
C ASP A 167 -10.10 -6.05 20.52
N ILE A 168 -9.87 -7.29 20.07
CA ILE A 168 -9.09 -7.58 18.86
C ILE A 168 -9.84 -7.07 17.63
N SER A 169 -11.12 -7.40 17.53
CA SER A 169 -11.98 -6.96 16.43
C SER A 169 -12.21 -5.44 16.44
N PHE A 170 -12.37 -4.85 17.64
CA PHE A 170 -12.45 -3.40 17.78
C PHE A 170 -11.19 -2.72 17.30
N CYS A 171 -10.01 -3.18 17.73
CA CYS A 171 -8.72 -2.69 17.23
C CYS A 171 -8.58 -2.84 15.71
N ASN A 172 -9.02 -3.96 15.13
CA ASN A 172 -8.98 -4.18 13.68
C ASN A 172 -9.86 -3.19 12.91
N LEU A 173 -11.03 -2.83 13.44
CA LEU A 173 -11.90 -1.81 12.85
C LEU A 173 -11.26 -0.43 12.93
N VAL A 174 -10.76 -0.03 14.11
CA VAL A 174 -10.09 1.27 14.32
C VAL A 174 -8.84 1.39 13.44
N ASP A 175 -8.02 0.34 13.35
CA ASP A 175 -6.83 0.31 12.49
C ASP A 175 -7.21 0.50 11.02
N ALA A 176 -8.24 -0.21 10.55
CA ALA A 176 -8.72 -0.08 9.18
C ALA A 176 -9.24 1.33 8.87
N LEU A 177 -10.03 1.94 9.77
CA LEU A 177 -10.49 3.32 9.62
C LEU A 177 -9.32 4.31 9.51
N CYS A 178 -8.33 4.18 10.39
CA CYS A 178 -7.15 5.03 10.39
C CYS A 178 -6.26 4.82 9.16
N GLU A 179 -6.11 3.56 8.70
CA GLU A 179 -5.30 3.21 7.54
C GLU A 179 -5.83 3.83 6.25
N TYR A 180 -7.17 3.85 6.08
CA TYR A 180 -7.85 4.35 4.89
C TYR A 180 -8.41 5.77 5.04
N LYS A 181 -7.84 6.57 5.97
CA LYS A 181 -8.09 8.02 6.14
C LYS A 181 -9.47 8.40 6.68
N HIS A 182 -10.18 7.48 7.31
CA HIS A 182 -11.43 7.72 8.03
C HIS A 182 -11.16 7.95 9.54
N VAL A 183 -10.17 8.78 9.84
CA VAL A 183 -9.70 9.01 11.22
C VAL A 183 -10.70 9.81 12.07
N ILE A 184 -11.55 10.63 11.46
CA ILE A 184 -12.60 11.36 12.17
C ILE A 184 -13.59 10.36 12.77
N GLU A 185 -14.08 9.46 11.94
CA GLU A 185 -15.02 8.41 12.32
C GLU A 185 -14.39 7.44 13.33
N ALA A 186 -13.10 7.10 13.16
CA ALA A 186 -12.36 6.31 14.15
C ALA A 186 -12.24 7.03 15.50
N HIS A 187 -11.97 8.34 15.51
CA HIS A 187 -11.88 9.15 16.72
C HIS A 187 -13.23 9.24 17.40
N GLU A 188 -14.31 9.49 16.65
CA GLU A 188 -15.67 9.52 17.18
C GLU A 188 -16.08 8.17 17.75
N LEU A 189 -15.79 7.06 17.04
CA LEU A 189 -16.07 5.70 17.51
C LEU A 189 -15.37 5.41 18.85
N CYS A 190 -14.13 5.86 19.02
CA CYS A 190 -13.36 5.60 20.24
C CYS A 190 -13.73 6.53 21.41
N PHE A 191 -14.00 7.82 21.17
CA PHE A 191 -14.02 8.84 22.22
C PHE A 191 -15.37 9.58 22.37
N SER A 192 -16.32 9.42 21.46
CA SER A 192 -17.71 9.83 21.70
C SER A 192 -18.42 8.74 22.51
N GLY A 193 -19.25 9.06 23.46
CA GLY A 193 -19.88 8.17 24.45
C GLY A 193 -20.23 6.72 24.05
N ARG A 194 -20.34 6.41 22.75
CA ARG A 194 -20.63 5.10 22.19
C ARG A 194 -19.67 3.97 22.60
N SER A 195 -18.37 4.29 22.79
CA SER A 195 -17.37 3.30 23.19
C SER A 195 -17.49 2.90 24.67
N LYS A 196 -18.01 3.78 25.52
CA LYS A 196 -18.26 3.47 26.93
C LYS A 196 -19.36 2.41 27.09
N ASP A 197 -20.36 2.44 26.21
CA ASP A 197 -21.46 1.48 26.22
C ASP A 197 -21.01 0.09 25.73
N LEU A 198 -19.91 0.03 24.96
CA LEU A 198 -19.36 -1.21 24.42
C LEU A 198 -18.38 -1.92 25.36
N GLY A 199 -17.98 -1.28 26.48
CA GLY A 199 -17.09 -1.89 27.48
C GLY A 199 -15.62 -2.05 27.08
N PHE A 200 -15.21 -1.48 25.93
CA PHE A 200 -13.82 -1.58 25.46
C PHE A 200 -12.89 -0.58 26.14
N ASN A 201 -11.63 -1.00 26.38
CA ASN A 201 -10.62 -0.12 26.98
C ASN A 201 -10.05 0.85 25.94
N VAL A 202 -10.77 1.94 25.69
CA VAL A 202 -10.33 3.01 24.77
C VAL A 202 -9.15 3.85 25.31
N ASN A 203 -8.78 3.69 26.55
CA ASN A 203 -7.61 4.37 27.14
C ASN A 203 -6.31 3.61 26.89
N ASP A 204 -6.35 2.52 26.08
CA ASP A 204 -5.15 1.80 25.67
C ASP A 204 -4.26 2.67 24.78
N THR A 205 -2.98 2.70 25.08
CA THR A 205 -1.93 3.37 24.28
C THR A 205 -1.96 2.92 22.82
N LYS A 206 -2.28 1.65 22.54
CA LYS A 206 -2.38 1.10 21.19
C LYS A 206 -3.43 1.82 20.34
N ILE A 207 -4.63 2.05 20.89
CA ILE A 207 -5.71 2.77 20.21
C ILE A 207 -5.29 4.21 19.95
N HIS A 208 -4.68 4.88 20.95
CA HIS A 208 -4.17 6.24 20.77
C HIS A 208 -3.09 6.32 19.68
N ASN A 209 -2.20 5.34 19.60
CA ASN A 209 -1.20 5.26 18.54
C ASN A 209 -1.82 5.08 17.15
N MET A 210 -2.88 4.28 17.02
CA MET A 210 -3.63 4.13 15.76
C MET A 210 -4.25 5.46 15.32
N ILE A 211 -4.94 6.16 16.21
CA ILE A 211 -5.56 7.46 15.92
C ILE A 211 -4.49 8.51 15.57
N LEU A 212 -3.39 8.58 16.34
CA LEU A 212 -2.27 9.49 16.05
C LEU A 212 -1.68 9.24 14.67
N ARG A 213 -1.51 7.96 14.30
CA ARG A 213 -1.06 7.54 12.96
C ARG A 213 -2.08 7.88 11.88
N GLY A 214 -3.37 7.79 12.17
CA GLY A 214 -4.46 8.20 11.28
C GLY A 214 -4.38 9.71 10.96
N TRP A 215 -4.27 10.57 11.97
CA TRP A 215 -4.07 12.02 11.79
C TRP A 215 -2.79 12.32 10.99
N PHE A 216 -1.71 11.57 11.26
CA PHE A 216 -0.47 11.66 10.49
C PHE A 216 -0.65 11.35 9.00
N LYS A 217 -1.40 10.30 8.65
CA LYS A 217 -1.70 9.92 7.26
C LYS A 217 -2.57 10.94 6.55
N MET A 218 -3.43 11.65 7.28
CA MET A 218 -4.22 12.78 6.76
C MET A 218 -3.36 14.03 6.51
N GLY A 219 -2.15 14.10 7.06
CA GLY A 219 -1.29 15.29 7.00
C GLY A 219 -1.80 16.44 7.87
N TRP A 220 -2.67 16.17 8.84
CA TRP A 220 -3.25 17.19 9.72
C TRP A 220 -2.36 17.44 10.94
N TRP A 221 -1.26 18.14 10.72
CA TRP A 221 -0.18 18.35 11.71
C TRP A 221 -0.64 19.05 12.99
N SER A 222 -1.63 19.93 12.92
CA SER A 222 -2.24 20.55 14.10
C SER A 222 -2.94 19.52 14.96
N LYS A 223 -3.76 18.66 14.33
CA LYS A 223 -4.48 17.60 15.02
C LYS A 223 -3.55 16.57 15.66
N CYS A 224 -2.46 16.20 14.97
CA CYS A 224 -1.45 15.33 15.57
C CYS A 224 -0.87 15.90 16.86
N ARG A 225 -0.62 17.21 16.90
CA ARG A 225 -0.07 17.90 18.08
C ARG A 225 -1.10 18.01 19.20
N GLU A 226 -2.31 18.45 18.87
CA GLU A 226 -3.42 18.52 19.82
C GLU A 226 -3.67 17.16 20.47
N PHE A 227 -3.70 16.10 19.67
CA PHE A 227 -3.93 14.73 20.15
C PHE A 227 -2.75 14.21 20.99
N TRP A 228 -1.50 14.55 20.62
CA TRP A 228 -0.33 14.22 21.44
C TRP A 228 -0.37 14.86 22.84
N GLU A 229 -0.82 16.13 22.92
CA GLU A 229 -1.02 16.85 24.18
C GLU A 229 -2.23 16.31 24.96
N GLU A 230 -3.28 15.88 24.26
CA GLU A 230 -4.44 15.23 24.86
C GLU A 230 -4.08 13.90 25.54
N MET A 231 -3.19 13.10 24.91
CA MET A 231 -2.67 11.87 25.53
C MET A 231 -2.01 12.18 26.90
N ASP A 232 -1.24 13.29 27.02
CA ASP A 232 -0.65 13.70 28.30
C ASP A 232 -1.72 14.10 29.31
N LYS A 233 -2.71 14.88 28.89
CA LYS A 233 -3.81 15.32 29.76
C LYS A 233 -4.66 14.17 30.29
N LYS A 234 -4.84 13.12 29.46
CA LYS A 234 -5.57 11.91 29.85
C LYS A 234 -4.72 10.91 30.62
N GLY A 235 -3.43 11.21 30.87
CA GLY A 235 -2.51 10.32 31.57
C GLY A 235 -2.15 9.05 30.80
N ILE A 236 -2.30 9.06 29.48
CA ILE A 236 -1.95 7.92 28.63
C ILE A 236 -0.43 7.75 28.60
N LYS A 237 0.04 6.60 29.04
CA LYS A 237 1.48 6.28 29.06
C LYS A 237 1.98 6.06 27.64
N LYS A 238 2.70 7.05 27.10
CA LYS A 238 3.31 6.95 25.79
C LYS A 238 4.43 5.92 25.78
N ASP A 239 4.37 5.00 24.83
CA ASP A 239 5.35 3.95 24.60
C ASP A 239 6.36 4.33 23.50
N LEU A 240 7.32 3.44 23.22
CA LEU A 240 8.31 3.64 22.18
C LEU A 240 7.66 3.89 20.79
N HIS A 241 6.56 3.20 20.51
CA HIS A 241 5.82 3.37 19.26
C HIS A 241 5.16 4.75 19.15
N SER A 242 4.57 5.26 20.23
CA SER A 242 4.04 6.63 20.31
C SER A 242 5.10 7.65 19.95
N TYR A 243 6.28 7.54 20.56
CA TYR A 243 7.41 8.44 20.31
C TYR A 243 7.90 8.34 18.84
N SER A 244 7.99 7.14 18.28
CA SER A 244 8.40 6.94 16.90
C SER A 244 7.44 7.59 15.91
N ILE A 245 6.13 7.41 16.10
CA ILE A 245 5.10 8.07 15.26
C ILE A 245 5.24 9.60 15.37
N TYR A 246 5.39 10.13 16.60
CA TYR A 246 5.44 11.57 16.78
C TYR A 246 6.74 12.20 16.26
N MET A 247 7.86 11.49 16.30
CA MET A 247 9.10 11.89 15.62
C MET A 247 8.91 11.98 14.10
N ASP A 248 8.22 11.01 13.49
CA ASP A 248 7.88 11.04 12.07
C ASP A 248 7.00 12.25 11.71
N ILE A 249 6.01 12.56 12.56
CA ILE A 249 5.16 13.74 12.44
C ILE A 249 6.03 15.01 12.44
N MET A 250 6.97 15.12 13.40
CA MET A 250 7.86 16.27 13.48
C MET A 250 8.72 16.44 12.23
N CYS A 251 9.27 15.33 11.72
CA CYS A 251 10.09 15.36 10.50
C CYS A 251 9.28 15.80 9.27
N LYS A 252 8.11 15.21 9.05
CA LYS A 252 7.27 15.51 7.88
C LYS A 252 6.58 16.88 7.96
N SER A 253 6.32 17.37 9.18
CA SER A 253 5.80 18.74 9.38
C SER A 253 6.87 19.84 9.24
N GLY A 254 8.07 19.50 8.76
CA GLY A 254 9.17 20.46 8.57
C GLY A 254 9.86 20.92 9.86
N LYS A 255 9.75 20.15 10.94
CA LYS A 255 10.33 20.49 12.25
C LYS A 255 11.24 19.38 12.80
N PRO A 256 12.24 18.88 12.00
CA PRO A 256 13.06 17.74 12.41
C PRO A 256 13.84 17.98 13.71
N TRP A 257 14.22 19.24 14.01
CA TRP A 257 14.86 19.58 15.29
C TRP A 257 14.00 19.24 16.54
N LYS A 258 12.67 19.25 16.41
CA LYS A 258 11.79 18.80 17.50
C LYS A 258 11.87 17.29 17.72
N ALA A 259 12.05 16.52 16.63
CA ALA A 259 12.28 15.08 16.74
C ALA A 259 13.61 14.77 17.46
N VAL A 260 14.67 15.57 17.18
CA VAL A 260 15.95 15.47 17.91
C VAL A 260 15.75 15.74 19.42
N LYS A 261 14.95 16.75 19.75
CA LYS A 261 14.64 17.08 21.15
C LYS A 261 13.91 15.92 21.85
N LEU A 262 12.96 15.31 21.13
CA LEU A 262 12.21 14.17 21.61
C LEU A 262 13.10 12.93 21.83
N TYR A 263 14.04 12.68 20.91
CA TYR A 263 15.05 11.63 21.08
C TYR A 263 15.90 11.82 22.35
N LYS A 264 16.37 13.06 22.61
CA LYS A 264 17.11 13.37 23.85
C LYS A 264 16.27 13.14 25.10
N GLU A 265 14.97 13.41 25.03
CA GLU A 265 14.02 13.10 26.11
C GLU A 265 13.86 11.60 26.36
N MET A 266 13.73 10.82 25.27
CA MET A 266 13.65 9.35 25.35
C MET A 266 14.90 8.75 26.02
N LYS A 267 16.09 9.23 25.65
CA LYS A 267 17.35 8.83 26.30
C LYS A 267 17.37 9.17 27.80
N LYS A 268 16.91 10.36 28.19
CA LYS A 268 16.81 10.76 29.61
C LYS A 268 15.85 9.87 30.41
N LYS A 269 14.77 9.39 29.75
CA LYS A 269 13.81 8.46 30.36
C LYS A 269 14.32 7.02 30.39
N GLY A 270 15.53 6.75 29.90
CA GLY A 270 16.11 5.39 29.83
C GLY A 270 15.38 4.43 28.88
N MET A 271 14.65 4.97 27.90
CA MET A 271 13.91 4.14 26.93
C MET A 271 14.90 3.43 26.01
N LYS A 272 14.86 2.09 26.02
CA LYS A 272 15.64 1.28 25.07
C LYS A 272 14.98 1.35 23.67
N LEU A 273 15.70 1.89 22.70
CA LEU A 273 15.20 2.04 21.34
C LEU A 273 15.30 0.69 20.60
N ASP A 274 14.30 0.41 19.80
CA ASP A 274 14.31 -0.68 18.82
C ASP A 274 14.82 -0.19 17.45
N VAL A 275 14.95 -1.11 16.50
CA VAL A 275 15.42 -0.82 15.14
C VAL A 275 14.57 0.23 14.44
N VAL A 276 13.24 0.19 14.66
CA VAL A 276 12.29 1.12 14.01
C VAL A 276 12.49 2.54 14.54
N ALA A 277 12.61 2.68 15.87
CA ALA A 277 12.87 3.97 16.50
C ALA A 277 14.23 4.54 16.06
N TYR A 278 15.28 3.72 16.01
CA TYR A 278 16.59 4.15 15.49
C TYR A 278 16.51 4.63 14.05
N ASN A 279 15.81 3.93 13.16
CA ASN A 279 15.65 4.35 11.78
C ASN A 279 14.99 5.74 11.66
N THR A 280 14.00 6.01 12.49
CA THR A 280 13.35 7.32 12.56
C THR A 280 14.27 8.39 13.11
N VAL A 281 15.04 8.09 14.17
CA VAL A 281 16.02 9.00 14.77
C VAL A 281 17.15 9.33 13.80
N ILE A 282 17.73 8.32 13.14
CA ILE A 282 18.83 8.51 12.14
C ILE A 282 18.36 9.47 11.05
N ARG A 283 17.15 9.26 10.54
CA ARG A 283 16.56 10.14 9.52
C ARG A 283 16.33 11.55 10.06
N ALA A 284 15.73 11.68 11.24
CA ALA A 284 15.42 12.97 11.86
C ALA A 284 16.67 13.82 12.12
N ILE A 285 17.68 13.22 12.73
CA ILE A 285 18.97 13.87 13.03
C ILE A 285 19.73 14.18 11.75
N GLY A 286 19.74 13.25 10.80
CA GLY A 286 20.42 13.44 9.55
C GLY A 286 19.85 14.60 8.71
N VAL A 287 18.55 14.83 8.79
CA VAL A 287 17.88 15.96 8.13
C VAL A 287 18.05 17.27 8.91
N SER A 288 18.04 17.23 10.24
CA SER A 288 18.11 18.42 11.11
C SER A 288 19.54 18.93 11.28
N ASP A 289 20.45 18.03 11.66
CA ASP A 289 21.78 18.35 12.15
C ASP A 289 22.88 17.97 11.15
N GLY A 290 22.50 17.25 10.10
CA GLY A 290 23.39 16.82 9.02
C GLY A 290 23.74 15.33 9.03
N ALA A 291 24.21 14.84 7.89
CA ALA A 291 24.45 13.41 7.66
C ALA A 291 25.45 12.79 8.66
N GLU A 292 26.47 13.52 9.10
CA GLU A 292 27.46 13.01 10.08
C GLU A 292 26.82 12.63 11.41
N PHE A 293 25.90 13.46 11.89
CA PHE A 293 25.19 13.17 13.14
C PHE A 293 24.26 11.95 12.99
N GLY A 294 23.60 11.80 11.83
CA GLY A 294 22.81 10.60 11.53
C GLY A 294 23.67 9.33 11.49
N VAL A 295 24.86 9.40 10.87
CA VAL A 295 25.84 8.30 10.88
C VAL A 295 26.37 8.04 12.31
N GLY A 296 26.51 9.07 13.14
CA GLY A 296 26.85 8.93 14.57
C GLY A 296 25.84 8.09 15.31
N VAL A 297 24.54 8.35 15.11
CA VAL A 297 23.47 7.54 15.71
C VAL A 297 23.44 6.10 15.18
N PHE A 298 23.75 5.91 13.89
CA PHE A 298 23.88 4.57 13.33
C PHE A 298 25.02 3.75 13.99
N ARG A 299 26.14 4.39 14.32
CA ARG A 299 27.22 3.74 15.09
C ARG A 299 26.76 3.46 16.51
N GLU A 300 26.16 4.44 17.21
CA GLU A 300 25.61 4.28 18.55
C GLU A 300 24.63 3.10 18.63
N MET A 301 23.77 2.93 17.64
CA MET A 301 22.83 1.81 17.55
C MET A 301 23.56 0.45 17.64
N ARG A 302 24.65 0.30 16.88
CA ARG A 302 25.46 -0.92 16.87
C ARG A 302 26.22 -1.13 18.17
N ASP A 303 26.82 -0.07 18.70
CA ASP A 303 27.57 -0.10 19.95
C ASP A 303 26.69 -0.50 21.14
N LEU A 304 25.40 -0.21 21.08
CA LEU A 304 24.39 -0.62 22.06
C LEU A 304 23.76 -1.98 21.77
N GLY A 305 24.30 -2.73 20.81
CA GLY A 305 23.85 -4.08 20.47
C GLY A 305 22.50 -4.15 19.76
N CYS A 306 22.05 -3.06 19.14
CA CYS A 306 20.86 -3.06 18.30
C CYS A 306 21.28 -3.28 16.84
N GLU A 307 21.04 -4.47 16.31
CA GLU A 307 21.48 -4.85 14.97
C GLU A 307 20.73 -4.09 13.86
N PRO A 308 21.47 -3.42 12.94
CA PRO A 308 20.88 -2.75 11.81
C PRO A 308 20.24 -3.73 10.81
N ASN A 309 19.07 -3.39 10.29
CA ASN A 309 18.42 -4.14 9.22
C ASN A 309 18.55 -3.41 7.86
N VAL A 310 18.01 -4.02 6.79
CA VAL A 310 18.02 -3.44 5.43
C VAL A 310 17.48 -2.00 5.42
N VAL A 311 16.42 -1.72 6.18
CA VAL A 311 15.82 -0.37 6.26
C VAL A 311 16.78 0.62 6.91
N THR A 312 17.55 0.18 7.92
CA THR A 312 18.58 1.01 8.58
C THR A 312 19.67 1.39 7.59
N TYR A 313 20.23 0.40 6.89
CA TYR A 313 21.26 0.64 5.88
C TYR A 313 20.76 1.55 4.75
N ASN A 314 19.55 1.29 4.22
CA ASN A 314 18.94 2.13 3.19
C ASN A 314 18.72 3.57 3.66
N THR A 315 18.35 3.77 4.94
CA THR A 315 18.19 5.11 5.52
C THR A 315 19.50 5.87 5.57
N VAL A 316 20.58 5.22 6.02
CA VAL A 316 21.93 5.83 6.08
C VAL A 316 22.48 6.09 4.68
N ILE A 317 22.36 5.13 3.76
CA ILE A 317 22.79 5.28 2.36
C ILE A 317 22.06 6.48 1.71
N LYS A 318 20.74 6.55 1.84
CA LYS A 318 19.94 7.65 1.29
C LYS A 318 20.35 9.00 1.88
N LEU A 319 20.62 9.04 3.18
CA LEU A 319 21.08 10.25 3.86
C LEU A 319 22.44 10.71 3.33
N LEU A 320 23.41 9.82 3.18
CA LEU A 320 24.74 10.11 2.66
C LEU A 320 24.67 10.58 1.19
N LEU A 321 23.91 9.87 0.36
CA LEU A 321 23.73 10.22 -1.04
C LEU A 321 23.04 11.58 -1.23
N GLY A 322 22.00 11.88 -0.43
CA GLY A 322 21.34 13.18 -0.45
C GLY A 322 22.25 14.36 -0.05
N ASN A 323 23.37 14.07 0.64
CA ASN A 323 24.40 15.04 1.00
C ASN A 323 25.66 14.98 0.10
N GLY A 324 25.58 14.30 -1.06
CA GLY A 324 26.69 14.17 -2.01
C GLY A 324 27.84 13.25 -1.56
N ARG A 325 27.69 12.53 -0.47
CA ARG A 325 28.75 11.68 0.13
C ARG A 325 28.77 10.27 -0.46
N VAL A 326 28.89 10.20 -1.78
CA VAL A 326 28.77 8.95 -2.55
C VAL A 326 29.78 7.88 -2.09
N ARG A 327 31.03 8.25 -1.80
CA ARG A 327 32.07 7.29 -1.34
C ARG A 327 31.69 6.64 -0.01
N GLN A 328 31.15 7.41 0.92
CA GLN A 328 30.71 6.88 2.23
C GLN A 328 29.48 6.00 2.06
N ALA A 329 28.56 6.32 1.16
CA ALA A 329 27.42 5.48 0.86
C ALA A 329 27.83 4.09 0.34
N TYR A 330 28.85 4.03 -0.55
CA TYR A 330 29.42 2.75 -0.99
C TYR A 330 30.08 1.99 0.17
N SER A 331 30.80 2.67 1.06
CA SER A 331 31.37 2.03 2.26
C SER A 331 30.30 1.43 3.17
N VAL A 332 29.13 2.08 3.27
CA VAL A 332 27.99 1.54 4.03
C VAL A 332 27.36 0.33 3.31
N LEU A 333 27.29 0.33 1.97
CA LEU A 333 26.87 -0.82 1.19
C LEU A 333 27.83 -2.01 1.38
N ASP A 334 29.16 -1.76 1.40
CA ASP A 334 30.15 -2.80 1.68
C ASP A 334 30.01 -3.36 3.11
N GLN A 335 29.71 -2.51 4.09
CA GLN A 335 29.43 -2.94 5.47
C GLN A 335 28.16 -3.79 5.55
N MET A 336 27.12 -3.42 4.81
CA MET A 336 25.87 -4.16 4.72
C MET A 336 26.12 -5.59 4.24
N LEU A 337 26.92 -5.75 3.16
CA LEU A 337 27.30 -7.06 2.62
C LEU A 337 28.17 -7.86 3.58
N LYS A 338 29.13 -7.23 4.28
CA LYS A 338 29.99 -7.90 5.27
C LYS A 338 29.27 -8.36 6.51
N ASN A 339 28.13 -7.76 6.82
CA ASN A 339 27.29 -8.12 7.97
C ASN A 339 26.14 -9.06 7.57
N ASP A 340 26.28 -9.79 6.46
CA ASP A 340 25.27 -10.73 5.92
C ASP A 340 23.87 -10.13 5.76
N CYS A 341 23.79 -8.80 5.65
CA CYS A 341 22.54 -8.09 5.37
C CYS A 341 22.43 -7.87 3.87
N ALA A 342 21.68 -8.72 3.18
CA ALA A 342 21.55 -8.65 1.72
C ALA A 342 20.88 -7.34 1.26
N PRO A 343 21.49 -6.58 0.32
CA PRO A 343 20.86 -5.42 -0.30
C PRO A 343 19.57 -5.80 -1.03
N ASP A 344 18.57 -4.96 -0.95
CA ASP A 344 17.32 -5.09 -1.69
C ASP A 344 17.24 -4.14 -2.89
N VAL A 345 16.15 -4.19 -3.64
CA VAL A 345 15.90 -3.30 -4.79
C VAL A 345 15.96 -1.82 -4.37
N ILE A 346 15.47 -1.49 -3.16
CA ILE A 346 15.44 -0.12 -2.65
C ILE A 346 16.87 0.39 -2.37
N THR A 347 17.77 -0.48 -1.89
CA THR A 347 19.19 -0.16 -1.71
C THR A 347 19.80 0.40 -3.01
N TYR A 348 19.61 -0.32 -4.14
CA TYR A 348 20.12 0.10 -5.44
C TYR A 348 19.38 1.34 -5.97
N HIS A 349 18.07 1.47 -5.74
CA HIS A 349 17.32 2.66 -6.12
C HIS A 349 17.82 3.93 -5.44
N CYS A 350 18.29 3.86 -4.18
CA CYS A 350 18.91 5.01 -3.52
C CYS A 350 20.09 5.56 -4.34
N PHE A 351 20.95 4.67 -4.84
CA PHE A 351 22.09 5.07 -5.69
C PHE A 351 21.64 5.54 -7.08
N PHE A 352 20.74 4.80 -7.76
CA PHE A 352 20.25 5.17 -9.09
C PHE A 352 19.60 6.55 -9.10
N GLY A 353 18.92 6.93 -8.02
CA GLY A 353 18.35 8.27 -7.87
C GLY A 353 19.41 9.37 -7.81
N SER A 354 20.55 9.12 -7.14
CA SER A 354 21.54 10.11 -6.77
C SER A 354 22.75 10.17 -7.70
N LEU A 355 23.11 9.07 -8.37
CA LEU A 355 24.25 9.03 -9.29
C LEU A 355 23.96 9.82 -10.57
N GLU A 356 24.94 10.62 -11.04
CA GLU A 356 24.80 11.47 -12.22
C GLU A 356 25.56 10.94 -13.44
N LYS A 357 26.44 9.95 -13.25
CA LYS A 357 27.25 9.39 -14.35
C LYS A 357 26.64 8.09 -14.87
N PRO A 358 26.26 8.02 -16.15
CA PRO A 358 25.67 6.81 -16.74
C PRO A 358 26.50 5.54 -16.53
N ARG A 359 27.83 5.65 -16.66
CA ARG A 359 28.75 4.51 -16.48
C ARG A 359 28.70 3.92 -15.06
N GLU A 360 28.55 4.77 -14.04
CA GLU A 360 28.47 4.33 -12.65
C GLU A 360 27.13 3.63 -12.39
N ILE A 361 26.03 4.17 -12.96
CA ILE A 361 24.70 3.58 -12.87
C ILE A 361 24.69 2.18 -13.52
N LEU A 362 25.26 2.03 -14.72
CA LEU A 362 25.30 0.75 -15.42
C LEU A 362 26.13 -0.29 -14.66
N LYS A 363 27.31 0.08 -14.13
CA LYS A 363 28.11 -0.80 -13.29
C LYS A 363 27.34 -1.29 -12.06
N LEU A 364 26.58 -0.37 -11.45
CA LEU A 364 25.78 -0.71 -10.28
C LEU A 364 24.55 -1.57 -10.63
N PHE A 365 23.97 -1.36 -11.81
CA PHE A 365 22.88 -2.19 -12.32
C PHE A 365 23.35 -3.62 -12.60
N ASP A 366 24.55 -3.77 -13.20
CA ASP A 366 25.18 -5.08 -13.38
C ASP A 366 25.52 -5.75 -12.04
N LEU A 367 25.96 -4.97 -11.04
CA LEU A 367 26.23 -5.48 -9.69
C LEU A 367 24.94 -5.95 -9.00
N MET A 368 23.83 -5.23 -9.14
CA MET A 368 22.52 -5.62 -8.64
C MET A 368 22.15 -7.01 -9.15
N ILE A 369 22.25 -7.24 -10.45
CA ILE A 369 21.92 -8.51 -11.08
C ILE A 369 22.88 -9.61 -10.61
N ARG A 370 24.19 -9.34 -10.57
CA ARG A 370 25.19 -10.32 -10.09
C ARG A 370 25.00 -10.73 -8.63
N ASN A 371 24.51 -9.83 -7.80
CA ASN A 371 24.16 -10.11 -6.40
C ASN A 371 22.81 -10.84 -6.25
N GLY A 372 22.19 -11.30 -7.34
CA GLY A 372 20.93 -12.04 -7.33
C GLY A 372 19.69 -11.16 -7.08
N VAL A 373 19.84 -9.84 -7.03
CA VAL A 373 18.70 -8.92 -6.84
C VAL A 373 18.03 -8.67 -8.18
N GLN A 374 16.85 -9.24 -8.37
CA GLN A 374 16.09 -9.08 -9.60
C GLN A 374 15.54 -7.66 -9.73
N PRO A 375 15.85 -6.94 -10.84
CA PRO A 375 15.25 -5.64 -11.12
C PRO A 375 13.73 -5.78 -11.28
N ARG A 376 12.98 -4.84 -10.71
CA ARG A 376 11.53 -4.75 -10.90
C ARG A 376 11.19 -3.77 -12.01
N MET A 377 9.93 -3.72 -12.42
CA MET A 377 9.49 -2.79 -13.47
C MET A 377 9.80 -1.32 -13.12
N ASP A 378 9.66 -0.95 -11.84
CA ASP A 378 10.01 0.40 -11.37
C ASP A 378 11.51 0.73 -11.54
N THR A 379 12.39 -0.28 -11.44
CA THR A 379 13.83 -0.14 -11.71
C THR A 379 14.09 0.22 -13.16
N TYR A 380 13.50 -0.54 -14.09
CA TYR A 380 13.68 -0.29 -15.53
C TYR A 380 13.13 1.08 -15.93
N VAL A 381 11.91 1.41 -15.50
CA VAL A 381 11.27 2.71 -15.75
C VAL A 381 12.11 3.87 -15.19
N MET A 382 12.64 3.74 -13.96
CA MET A 382 13.52 4.74 -13.36
C MET A 382 14.76 4.99 -14.19
N LEU A 383 15.44 3.93 -14.63
CA LEU A 383 16.67 4.04 -15.45
C LEU A 383 16.38 4.62 -16.84
N MET A 384 15.32 4.14 -17.51
CA MET A 384 14.92 4.65 -18.82
C MET A 384 14.56 6.13 -18.78
N ARG A 385 13.75 6.56 -17.80
CA ARG A 385 13.41 7.98 -17.62
C ARG A 385 14.63 8.83 -17.29
N LYS A 386 15.57 8.30 -16.51
CA LYS A 386 16.80 9.04 -16.17
C LYS A 386 17.71 9.21 -17.39
N PHE A 387 17.95 8.14 -18.15
CA PHE A 387 18.75 8.18 -19.36
C PHE A 387 18.05 8.96 -20.49
N GLY A 388 16.74 8.89 -20.61
CA GLY A 388 15.92 9.67 -21.54
C GLY A 388 16.12 11.16 -21.30
N ARG A 389 15.87 11.65 -20.08
CA ARG A 389 16.09 13.07 -19.71
C ARG A 389 17.52 13.54 -19.96
N TRP A 390 18.51 12.67 -19.87
CA TRP A 390 19.89 13.01 -20.23
C TRP A 390 20.17 12.90 -21.73
N GLY A 391 19.20 12.47 -22.52
CA GLY A 391 19.30 12.29 -23.95
C GLY A 391 20.15 11.10 -24.40
N PHE A 392 20.44 10.15 -23.52
CA PHE A 392 21.20 8.94 -23.84
C PHE A 392 20.29 7.82 -24.33
N LEU A 393 19.66 8.01 -25.51
CA LEU A 393 18.67 7.08 -26.05
C LEU A 393 19.23 5.65 -26.22
N ARG A 394 20.53 5.51 -26.59
CA ARG A 394 21.17 4.18 -26.67
C ARG A 394 21.10 3.42 -25.35
N LEU A 395 21.20 4.12 -24.22
CA LEU A 395 21.12 3.50 -22.90
C LEU A 395 19.66 3.15 -22.52
N VAL A 396 18.69 3.93 -23.00
CA VAL A 396 17.28 3.59 -22.85
C VAL A 396 16.97 2.26 -23.54
N PHE A 397 17.42 2.09 -24.79
CA PHE A 397 17.25 0.82 -25.51
C PHE A 397 18.03 -0.34 -24.87
N MET A 398 19.20 -0.08 -24.30
CA MET A 398 19.95 -1.12 -23.59
C MET A 398 19.20 -1.62 -22.36
N VAL A 399 18.60 -0.71 -21.58
CA VAL A 399 17.78 -1.07 -20.43
C VAL A 399 16.51 -1.79 -20.85
N TRP A 400 15.86 -1.35 -21.93
CA TRP A 400 14.71 -2.03 -22.54
C TRP A 400 15.03 -3.47 -22.92
N LYS A 401 16.09 -3.66 -23.69
CA LYS A 401 16.53 -5.00 -24.10
C LYS A 401 16.87 -5.88 -22.89
N LYS A 402 17.53 -5.30 -21.88
CA LYS A 402 17.86 -6.03 -20.64
C LYS A 402 16.62 -6.47 -19.85
N MET A 403 15.57 -5.67 -19.86
CA MET A 403 14.27 -6.01 -19.29
C MET A 403 13.66 -7.24 -19.98
N GLU A 404 13.67 -7.27 -21.32
CA GLU A 404 13.17 -8.40 -22.11
C GLU A 404 14.04 -9.66 -21.90
N GLU A 405 15.38 -9.52 -21.90
CA GLU A 405 16.33 -10.63 -21.65
C GLU A 405 16.12 -11.28 -20.28
N LEU A 406 15.70 -10.52 -19.27
CA LEU A 406 15.39 -11.01 -17.94
C LEU A 406 13.94 -11.48 -17.76
N GLY A 407 13.18 -11.61 -18.87
CA GLY A 407 11.83 -12.14 -18.89
C GLY A 407 10.76 -11.22 -18.32
N SER A 408 11.05 -9.91 -18.17
CA SER A 408 10.08 -8.93 -17.69
C SER A 408 9.31 -8.34 -18.88
N SER A 409 8.00 -8.60 -18.96
CA SER A 409 7.15 -8.01 -19.99
C SER A 409 6.92 -6.52 -19.75
N PRO A 410 7.14 -5.65 -20.76
CA PRO A 410 6.90 -4.21 -20.63
C PRO A 410 5.45 -3.91 -20.28
N ASN A 411 5.25 -3.01 -19.31
CA ASN A 411 3.94 -2.47 -18.94
C ASN A 411 3.75 -1.04 -19.48
N GLU A 412 2.60 -0.45 -19.19
CA GLU A 412 2.27 0.92 -19.57
C GLU A 412 3.38 1.93 -19.22
N PHE A 413 3.95 1.84 -18.01
CA PHE A 413 4.99 2.78 -17.55
C PHE A 413 6.30 2.64 -18.31
N ALA A 414 6.66 1.42 -18.70
CA ALA A 414 7.86 1.14 -19.49
C ALA A 414 7.73 1.66 -20.92
N TYR A 415 6.59 1.36 -21.58
CA TYR A 415 6.30 1.92 -22.91
C TYR A 415 6.29 3.43 -22.89
N ASN A 416 5.59 4.05 -21.93
CA ASN A 416 5.54 5.50 -21.79
C ASN A 416 6.94 6.10 -21.60
N ALA A 417 7.82 5.48 -20.82
CA ALA A 417 9.19 5.96 -20.61
C ALA A 417 10.03 5.90 -21.89
N LEU A 418 9.87 4.86 -22.71
CA LEU A 418 10.55 4.72 -24.00
C LEU A 418 10.02 5.72 -25.02
N ILE A 419 8.70 5.81 -25.18
CA ILE A 419 8.05 6.69 -26.14
C ILE A 419 8.35 8.15 -25.82
N ASP A 420 8.27 8.56 -24.54
CA ASP A 420 8.61 9.93 -24.12
C ASP A 420 10.09 10.27 -24.46
N ALA A 421 11.03 9.33 -24.25
CA ALA A 421 12.44 9.52 -24.61
C ALA A 421 12.67 9.64 -26.13
N LEU A 422 11.87 8.93 -26.94
CA LEU A 422 11.92 9.02 -28.41
C LEU A 422 11.38 10.38 -28.90
N ILE A 423 10.26 10.83 -28.33
CA ILE A 423 9.66 12.14 -28.64
C ILE A 423 10.65 13.26 -28.30
N GLU A 424 11.24 13.24 -27.11
CA GLU A 424 12.26 14.23 -26.70
C GLU A 424 13.46 14.31 -27.66
N LYS A 425 13.73 13.23 -28.42
CA LYS A 425 14.78 13.17 -29.45
C LYS A 425 14.27 13.46 -30.85
N GLY A 426 12.98 13.76 -31.04
CA GLY A 426 12.37 14.03 -32.34
C GLY A 426 12.20 12.79 -33.23
N LEU A 427 12.32 11.58 -32.67
CA LEU A 427 12.18 10.31 -33.39
C LEU A 427 10.72 9.85 -33.42
N LEU A 428 9.84 10.70 -34.01
CA LEU A 428 8.38 10.54 -33.97
C LEU A 428 7.92 9.24 -34.63
N ASP A 429 8.54 8.79 -35.72
CA ASP A 429 8.14 7.55 -36.39
C ASP A 429 8.41 6.31 -35.52
N MET A 430 9.54 6.31 -34.81
CA MET A 430 9.82 5.25 -33.86
C MET A 430 8.86 5.30 -32.66
N ALA A 431 8.56 6.51 -32.18
CA ALA A 431 7.61 6.70 -31.10
C ALA A 431 6.22 6.18 -31.46
N ARG A 432 5.73 6.46 -32.68
CA ARG A 432 4.46 5.90 -33.19
C ARG A 432 4.48 4.38 -33.24
N LYS A 433 5.55 3.79 -33.76
CA LYS A 433 5.69 2.33 -33.80
C LYS A 433 5.54 1.66 -32.44
N TYR A 434 6.18 2.21 -31.38
CA TYR A 434 6.05 1.66 -30.03
C TYR A 434 4.70 1.97 -29.39
N ASP A 435 4.05 3.08 -29.74
CA ASP A 435 2.69 3.39 -29.31
C ASP A 435 1.68 2.41 -29.93
N GLU A 436 1.80 2.10 -31.21
CA GLU A 436 0.99 1.09 -31.92
C GLU A 436 1.24 -0.33 -31.35
N GLU A 437 2.49 -0.69 -31.04
CA GLU A 437 2.83 -1.96 -30.40
C GLU A 437 2.20 -2.08 -29.01
N MET A 438 2.22 -1.01 -28.22
CA MET A 438 1.60 -0.92 -26.91
C MET A 438 0.08 -1.17 -27.01
N LEU A 439 -0.59 -0.52 -27.97
CA LEU A 439 -2.02 -0.68 -28.22
C LEU A 439 -2.36 -2.10 -28.70
N ALA A 440 -1.55 -2.66 -29.60
CA ALA A 440 -1.73 -4.03 -30.10
C ALA A 440 -1.64 -5.08 -28.98
N LYS A 441 -0.90 -4.80 -27.91
CA LYS A 441 -0.83 -5.63 -26.70
C LYS A 441 -1.96 -5.38 -25.70
N GLY A 442 -2.94 -4.53 -26.05
CA GLY A 442 -4.08 -4.20 -25.19
C GLY A 442 -3.72 -3.27 -24.02
N ILE A 443 -2.56 -2.59 -24.06
CA ILE A 443 -2.13 -1.65 -23.03
C ILE A 443 -2.59 -0.25 -23.44
N SER A 444 -3.24 0.48 -22.52
CA SER A 444 -3.74 1.83 -22.77
C SER A 444 -2.60 2.81 -23.03
N SER A 445 -2.66 3.52 -24.17
CA SER A 445 -1.69 4.56 -24.51
C SER A 445 -2.07 5.90 -23.85
N LYS A 446 -1.06 6.66 -23.42
CA LYS A 446 -1.25 8.03 -22.95
C LYS A 446 -1.44 8.95 -24.18
N PRO A 447 -2.49 9.81 -24.21
CA PRO A 447 -2.66 10.78 -25.30
C PRO A 447 -1.44 11.69 -25.44
N ARG A 448 -0.92 11.83 -26.67
CA ARG A 448 0.24 12.66 -27.01
C ARG A 448 -0.05 13.49 -28.26
N GLU A 449 0.02 14.81 -28.11
CA GLU A 449 -0.23 15.75 -29.21
C GLU A 449 0.80 15.56 -30.34
N GLU A 450 2.04 15.25 -29.99
CA GLU A 450 3.14 15.05 -30.94
C GLU A 450 2.95 13.83 -31.85
N LEU A 451 2.16 12.84 -31.41
CA LEU A 451 1.85 11.65 -32.19
C LEU A 451 0.51 11.76 -32.93
N GLY A 452 -0.24 12.87 -32.74
CA GLY A 452 -1.52 13.09 -33.40
C GLY A 452 -2.66 12.21 -32.89
N THR A 453 -2.49 11.54 -31.75
CA THR A 453 -3.55 10.76 -31.09
C THR A 453 -4.58 11.73 -30.51
N LYS A 454 -5.62 12.05 -31.27
CA LYS A 454 -6.82 12.74 -30.76
C LYS A 454 -7.52 11.81 -29.78
N LEU A 455 -7.88 12.35 -28.61
CA LEU A 455 -8.84 11.72 -27.71
C LEU A 455 -10.02 11.23 -28.53
N GLY A 456 -10.32 9.93 -28.49
CA GLY A 456 -11.45 9.36 -29.18
C GLY A 456 -12.71 10.12 -28.80
N GLN A 457 -13.26 10.86 -29.75
CA GLN A 457 -14.62 11.39 -29.64
C GLN A 457 -15.51 10.15 -29.62
N GLY A 458 -16.09 9.87 -28.46
CA GLY A 458 -17.17 8.90 -28.37
C GLY A 458 -18.24 9.31 -29.36
N GLU A 459 -18.53 8.47 -30.33
CA GLU A 459 -19.66 8.64 -31.21
C GLU A 459 -20.93 8.72 -30.36
N PRO A 460 -21.77 9.72 -30.57
CA PRO A 460 -23.09 9.71 -29.96
C PRO A 460 -23.91 8.62 -30.68
N HIS A 461 -24.28 7.58 -29.98
CA HIS A 461 -25.29 6.64 -30.42
C HIS A 461 -26.61 7.42 -30.65
N THR A 462 -26.98 7.59 -31.91
CA THR A 462 -28.33 7.91 -32.36
C THR A 462 -29.29 6.75 -32.10
#